data_4b8e509a131917b285517dee5fe884fc
#
_entry.id   4b8e509a131917b285517dee5fe884fc
#
_cell.length_a   1.000
_cell.length_b   1.000
_cell.length_c   1.000
_cell.angle_alpha   90.00
_cell.angle_beta   90.00
_cell.angle_gamma   90.00
#
_symmetry.space_group_name_H-M   'P 1'
#
loop_
_entity.id
_entity.type
_entity.pdbx_description
1 polymer ?
#
loop_
_entity_poly.entity_id
_entity_poly.type
_entity_poly.pdbx_seq_one_letter_code
_entity_poly.pdbx_strand_id
1 'polypeptide(L)'
;MKIGSLELKNNVFLAPMAGVTDMPFRVICSEMGCGLVYSEMVSAKGLMYGSKNTEKLLSVDKRERPIAVQLFGSSPEILGKMAKSLEDAAIDIIDVNMGCPAPKIVKNGEKVRRKAVLFSLFVLQCKSGAGRAQVACKQRINNA
;
A
#
# COMPACT_ATOMS: atom_id res chain seq x y z
N MET A 1 7.31 16.61 7.52
CA MET A 1 6.93 15.36 8.24
C MET A 1 7.77 14.22 7.70
N LYS A 2 8.15 13.22 8.53
CA LYS A 2 8.95 12.07 8.08
C LYS A 2 8.21 10.75 8.26
N ILE A 3 8.32 9.85 7.28
CA ILE A 3 7.90 8.45 7.38
C ILE A 3 9.15 7.60 7.06
N GLY A 4 9.75 6.96 8.08
CA GLY A 4 11.06 6.34 7.92
C GLY A 4 12.13 7.35 7.51
N SER A 5 12.79 7.10 6.39
CA SER A 5 13.77 8.02 5.79
C SER A 5 13.15 9.04 4.81
N LEU A 6 11.90 8.85 4.41
CA LEU A 6 11.20 9.73 3.46
C LEU A 6 10.73 11.01 4.15
N GLU A 7 11.14 12.16 3.61
CA GLU A 7 10.66 13.47 4.06
C GLU A 7 9.52 13.95 3.16
N LEU A 8 8.38 14.27 3.77
CA LEU A 8 7.19 14.75 3.09
C LEU A 8 7.06 16.27 3.22
N LYS A 9 6.65 16.94 2.14
CA LYS A 9 6.46 18.40 2.10
C LYS A 9 5.41 18.93 3.08
N ASN A 10 4.39 18.11 3.39
CA ASN A 10 3.34 18.42 4.36
C ASN A 10 2.65 17.11 4.85
N ASN A 11 1.60 17.23 5.64
CA ASN A 11 0.83 16.13 6.22
C ASN A 11 -0.55 15.91 5.54
N VAL A 12 -0.75 16.47 4.35
CA VAL A 12 -1.99 16.26 3.57
C VAL A 12 -1.80 15.03 2.69
N PHE A 13 -2.60 14.01 2.90
CA PHE A 13 -2.50 12.72 2.20
C PHE A 13 -3.80 12.41 1.46
N LEU A 14 -3.67 11.99 0.20
CA LEU A 14 -4.79 11.41 -0.53
C LEU A 14 -5.05 9.99 0.00
N ALA A 15 -6.26 9.73 0.50
CA ALA A 15 -6.63 8.41 1.00
C ALA A 15 -6.79 7.39 -0.17
N PRO A 16 -6.45 6.10 0.04
CA PRO A 16 -6.70 5.07 -0.95
C PRO A 16 -8.21 4.82 -1.12
N MET A 17 -8.72 4.97 -2.34
CA MET A 17 -10.14 4.81 -2.68
C MET A 17 -10.30 4.01 -3.97
N ALA A 18 -10.86 2.79 -3.85
CA ALA A 18 -11.10 1.91 -4.99
C ALA A 18 -12.02 2.56 -6.03
N GLY A 19 -11.61 2.55 -7.30
CA GLY A 19 -12.31 3.18 -8.42
C GLY A 19 -12.21 4.71 -8.47
N VAL A 20 -11.38 5.33 -7.63
CA VAL A 20 -11.21 6.78 -7.56
C VAL A 20 -9.75 7.20 -7.65
N THR A 21 -8.86 6.58 -6.87
CA THR A 21 -7.45 6.96 -6.82
C THR A 21 -6.63 6.28 -7.92
N ASP A 22 -7.10 6.39 -9.16
CA ASP A 22 -6.34 6.02 -10.34
C ASP A 22 -5.16 6.98 -10.58
N MET A 23 -4.25 6.63 -11.48
CA MET A 23 -3.03 7.41 -11.71
C MET A 23 -3.33 8.86 -12.14
N PRO A 24 -4.26 9.17 -13.09
CA PRO A 24 -4.58 10.55 -13.45
C PRO A 24 -5.06 11.39 -12.26
N PHE A 25 -5.93 10.83 -11.42
CA PHE A 25 -6.45 11.55 -10.26
C PHE A 25 -5.36 11.79 -9.20
N ARG A 26 -4.47 10.82 -8.98
CA ARG A 26 -3.33 10.98 -8.06
C ARG A 26 -2.37 12.08 -8.54
N VAL A 27 -2.09 12.14 -9.85
CA VAL A 27 -1.26 13.21 -10.44
C VAL A 27 -1.86 14.58 -10.15
N ILE A 28 -3.16 14.78 -10.40
CA ILE A 28 -3.84 16.04 -10.10
C ILE A 28 -3.72 16.40 -8.62
N CYS A 29 -3.99 15.45 -7.72
CA CYS A 29 -3.88 15.69 -6.27
C CYS A 29 -2.45 16.07 -5.86
N SER A 30 -1.44 15.43 -6.44
CA SER A 30 -0.04 15.76 -6.18
C SER A 30 0.33 17.16 -6.65
N GLU A 31 -0.10 17.56 -7.87
CA GLU A 31 0.09 18.90 -8.43
C GLU A 31 -0.64 19.97 -7.59
N MET A 32 -1.80 19.64 -7.02
CA MET A 32 -2.51 20.53 -6.09
C MET A 32 -1.92 20.57 -4.67
N GLY A 33 -0.83 19.86 -4.43
CA GLY A 33 -0.04 20.01 -3.19
C GLY A 33 -0.18 18.90 -2.17
N CYS A 34 -0.80 17.76 -2.48
CA CYS A 34 -0.76 16.60 -1.58
C CYS A 34 0.68 16.20 -1.25
N GLY A 35 0.98 15.98 0.04
CA GLY A 35 2.29 15.55 0.52
C GLY A 35 2.58 14.08 0.25
N LEU A 36 1.53 13.25 0.12
CA LEU A 36 1.60 11.83 -0.20
C LEU A 36 0.30 11.41 -0.88
N VAL A 37 0.41 10.66 -1.98
CA VAL A 37 -0.76 10.05 -2.62
C VAL A 37 -0.75 8.53 -2.44
N TYR A 38 -1.93 7.93 -2.45
CA TYR A 38 -2.10 6.48 -2.31
C TYR A 38 -2.71 5.87 -3.57
N SER A 39 -2.21 4.70 -3.96
CA SER A 39 -2.89 3.88 -4.97
C SER A 39 -4.25 3.37 -4.47
N GLU A 40 -5.05 2.83 -5.36
CA GLU A 40 -6.14 1.93 -4.96
C GLU A 40 -5.60 0.72 -4.20
N MET A 41 -6.49 -0.04 -3.53
CA MET A 41 -6.10 -1.28 -2.84
C MET A 41 -5.68 -2.35 -3.85
N VAL A 42 -4.46 -2.86 -3.71
CA VAL A 42 -3.83 -3.86 -4.57
C VAL A 42 -3.86 -5.23 -3.90
N SER A 43 -4.50 -6.21 -4.54
CA SER A 43 -4.54 -7.57 -4.02
C SER A 43 -3.17 -8.26 -4.14
N ALA A 44 -2.57 -8.64 -3.01
CA ALA A 44 -1.31 -9.38 -3.01
C ALA A 44 -1.46 -10.74 -3.73
N LYS A 45 -2.60 -11.41 -3.55
CA LYS A 45 -2.90 -12.65 -4.28
C LYS A 45 -3.09 -12.40 -5.78
N GLY A 46 -3.75 -11.28 -6.15
CA GLY A 46 -3.87 -10.88 -7.55
C GLY A 46 -2.53 -10.64 -8.22
N LEU A 47 -1.58 -9.98 -7.53
CA LEU A 47 -0.20 -9.80 -8.02
C LEU A 47 0.52 -11.13 -8.17
N MET A 48 0.43 -12.01 -7.18
CA MET A 48 1.09 -13.32 -7.20
C MET A 48 0.68 -14.16 -8.41
N TYR A 49 -0.56 -14.02 -8.86
CA TYR A 49 -1.09 -14.75 -10.03
C TYR A 49 -1.05 -13.96 -11.34
N GLY A 50 -0.33 -12.84 -11.40
CA GLY A 50 -0.17 -12.05 -12.62
C GLY A 50 -1.47 -11.46 -13.18
N SER A 51 -2.37 -11.00 -12.29
CA SER A 51 -3.61 -10.36 -12.73
C SER A 51 -3.32 -9.01 -13.40
N LYS A 52 -3.57 -8.92 -14.70
CA LYS A 52 -3.37 -7.69 -15.51
C LYS A 52 -4.10 -6.48 -14.92
N ASN A 53 -5.29 -6.66 -14.35
CA ASN A 53 -6.02 -5.58 -13.69
C ASN A 53 -5.33 -5.11 -12.42
N THR A 54 -4.71 -6.02 -11.67
CA THR A 54 -3.96 -5.70 -10.46
C THR A 54 -2.63 -5.00 -10.81
N GLU A 55 -1.95 -5.45 -11.85
CA GLU A 55 -0.70 -4.83 -12.33
C GLU A 55 -0.91 -3.38 -12.79
N LYS A 56 -2.04 -3.08 -13.46
CA LYS A 56 -2.39 -1.71 -13.86
C LYS A 56 -2.46 -0.74 -12.67
N LEU A 57 -2.85 -1.22 -11.48
CA LEU A 57 -2.92 -0.38 -10.28
C LEU A 57 -1.54 0.03 -9.74
N LEU A 58 -0.47 -0.63 -10.22
CA LEU A 58 0.92 -0.32 -9.88
C LEU A 58 1.56 0.70 -10.83
N SER A 59 0.83 1.15 -11.85
CA SER A 59 1.33 2.20 -12.73
C SER A 59 1.56 3.50 -11.97
N VAL A 60 2.75 4.07 -12.08
CA VAL A 60 3.19 5.28 -11.37
C VAL A 60 3.74 6.31 -12.35
N ASP A 61 3.27 7.55 -12.24
CA ASP A 61 3.85 8.72 -12.92
C ASP A 61 4.86 9.43 -12.01
N LYS A 62 5.94 9.96 -12.56
CA LYS A 62 6.95 10.69 -11.79
C LYS A 62 6.40 11.92 -11.07
N ARG A 63 5.34 12.54 -11.62
CA ARG A 63 4.70 13.75 -11.07
C ARG A 63 3.91 13.48 -9.79
N GLU A 64 3.49 12.25 -9.55
CA GLU A 64 2.69 11.90 -8.38
C GLU A 64 3.53 11.49 -7.15
N ARG A 65 4.85 11.47 -7.26
CA ARG A 65 5.72 11.12 -6.14
C ARG A 65 5.79 12.22 -5.08
N PRO A 66 5.82 11.86 -3.77
CA PRO A 66 5.90 10.50 -3.25
C PRO A 66 4.56 9.76 -3.27
N ILE A 67 4.61 8.45 -3.57
CA ILE A 67 3.44 7.57 -3.65
C ILE A 67 3.53 6.38 -2.70
N ALA A 68 2.41 6.05 -2.06
CA ALA A 68 2.22 4.82 -1.31
C ALA A 68 1.35 3.84 -2.12
N VAL A 69 1.80 2.60 -2.27
CA VAL A 69 0.97 1.51 -2.79
C VAL A 69 0.39 0.73 -1.62
N GLN A 70 -0.95 0.61 -1.58
CA GLN A 70 -1.64 -0.11 -0.53
C GLN A 70 -1.90 -1.56 -0.93
N LEU A 71 -1.24 -2.51 -0.25
CA LEU A 71 -1.48 -3.95 -0.40
C LEU A 71 -2.54 -4.45 0.58
N PHE A 72 -3.33 -5.44 0.16
CA PHE A 72 -4.21 -6.20 1.04
C PHE A 72 -4.15 -7.70 0.72
N GLY A 73 -4.46 -8.52 1.72
CA GLY A 73 -4.49 -9.98 1.59
C GLY A 73 -4.67 -10.66 2.94
N SER A 74 -5.01 -11.95 2.94
CA SER A 74 -5.23 -12.76 4.15
C SER A 74 -4.01 -13.58 4.58
N SER A 75 -3.04 -13.80 3.68
CA SER A 75 -1.81 -14.54 3.96
C SER A 75 -0.64 -13.59 4.17
N PRO A 76 -0.03 -13.57 5.37
CA PRO A 76 1.17 -12.79 5.66
C PRO A 76 2.34 -13.15 4.73
N GLU A 77 2.47 -14.42 4.37
CA GLU A 77 3.55 -14.93 3.51
C GLU A 77 3.43 -14.34 2.10
N ILE A 78 2.21 -14.33 1.54
CA ILE A 78 1.94 -13.75 0.20
C ILE A 78 2.14 -12.24 0.25
N LEU A 79 1.62 -11.55 1.27
CA LEU A 79 1.81 -10.11 1.45
C LEU A 79 3.29 -9.74 1.49
N GLY A 80 4.08 -10.46 2.29
CA GLY A 80 5.49 -10.21 2.41
C GLY A 80 6.26 -10.49 1.12
N LYS A 81 5.94 -11.60 0.42
CA LYS A 81 6.55 -11.92 -0.87
C LYS A 81 6.25 -10.84 -1.91
N MET A 82 5.02 -10.35 -1.97
CA MET A 82 4.62 -9.30 -2.91
C MET A 82 5.19 -7.94 -2.51
N ALA A 83 5.21 -7.58 -1.23
CA ALA A 83 5.89 -6.38 -0.76
C ALA A 83 7.37 -6.38 -1.18
N LYS A 84 8.05 -7.50 -1.01
CA LYS A 84 9.46 -7.64 -1.43
C LYS A 84 9.64 -7.49 -2.94
N SER A 85 8.73 -8.04 -3.75
CA SER A 85 8.82 -7.90 -5.23
C SER A 85 8.60 -6.46 -5.72
N LEU A 86 8.05 -5.59 -4.88
CA LEU A 86 7.83 -4.17 -5.19
C LEU A 86 8.93 -3.25 -4.65
N GLU A 87 9.95 -3.78 -3.96
CA GLU A 87 11.02 -2.96 -3.37
C GLU A 87 11.79 -2.12 -4.39
N ASP A 88 12.00 -2.65 -5.60
CA ASP A 88 12.73 -1.98 -6.68
C ASP A 88 11.81 -1.22 -7.65
N ALA A 89 10.50 -1.19 -7.37
CA ALA A 89 9.56 -0.41 -8.16
C ALA A 89 9.65 1.09 -7.83
N ALA A 90 9.12 1.94 -8.72
CA ALA A 90 9.10 3.40 -8.53
C ALA A 90 8.07 3.83 -7.46
N ILE A 91 8.07 3.16 -6.31
CA ILE A 91 7.16 3.31 -5.18
C ILE A 91 7.95 3.76 -3.97
N ASP A 92 7.44 4.75 -3.23
CA ASP A 92 8.13 5.31 -2.05
C ASP A 92 7.72 4.59 -0.75
N ILE A 93 6.47 4.15 -0.65
CA ILE A 93 5.91 3.49 0.53
C ILE A 93 5.08 2.29 0.12
N ILE A 94 5.22 1.18 0.83
CA ILE A 94 4.28 0.05 0.79
C ILE A 94 3.43 0.10 2.05
N ASP A 95 2.15 0.38 1.88
CA ASP A 95 1.15 0.39 2.96
C ASP A 95 0.41 -0.94 3.01
N VAL A 96 0.08 -1.43 4.19
CA VAL A 96 -0.67 -2.67 4.36
C VAL A 96 -2.02 -2.41 4.99
N ASN A 97 -3.07 -2.69 4.23
CA ASN A 97 -4.44 -2.62 4.72
C ASN A 97 -4.78 -3.86 5.56
N MET A 98 -4.89 -3.69 6.87
CA MET A 98 -5.22 -4.77 7.82
C MET A 98 -6.71 -4.84 8.17
N GLY A 99 -7.55 -4.00 7.60
CA GLY A 99 -8.98 -4.00 7.92
C GLY A 99 -9.81 -3.24 6.90
N CYS A 100 -10.37 -3.94 5.93
CA CYS A 100 -11.39 -3.40 5.02
C CYS A 100 -12.73 -4.08 5.30
N PRO A 101 -13.80 -3.34 5.65
CA PRO A 101 -15.13 -3.91 5.93
C PRO A 101 -15.90 -4.24 4.66
N ALA A 102 -15.37 -3.97 3.47
CA ALA A 102 -16.07 -4.18 2.21
C ALA A 102 -16.54 -5.64 2.06
N PRO A 103 -17.83 -5.90 1.75
CA PRO A 103 -18.39 -7.25 1.70
C PRO A 103 -17.64 -8.20 0.76
N LYS A 104 -17.14 -7.69 -0.36
CA LYS A 104 -16.34 -8.45 -1.34
C LYS A 104 -15.04 -8.98 -0.73
N ILE A 105 -14.37 -8.17 0.08
CA ILE A 105 -13.12 -8.53 0.76
C ILE A 105 -13.38 -9.50 1.90
N VAL A 106 -14.46 -9.25 2.66
CA VAL A 106 -14.85 -10.11 3.79
C VAL A 106 -15.30 -11.51 3.32
N LYS A 107 -16.08 -11.58 2.23
CA LYS A 107 -16.56 -12.87 1.67
C LYS A 107 -15.44 -13.73 1.11
N ASN A 108 -14.40 -13.12 0.55
CA ASN A 108 -13.24 -13.84 0.01
C ASN A 108 -12.23 -14.28 1.09
N GLY A 109 -12.55 -14.09 2.38
CA GLY A 109 -11.65 -14.46 3.49
C GLY A 109 -10.37 -13.61 3.55
N GLU A 110 -10.31 -12.50 2.82
CA GLU A 110 -9.12 -11.64 2.73
C GLU A 110 -8.98 -10.65 3.91
N LYS A 111 -9.72 -10.89 5.01
CA LYS A 111 -9.46 -10.20 6.28
C LYS A 111 -8.16 -10.70 6.88
N VAL A 112 -7.23 -9.80 7.14
CA VAL A 112 -6.08 -10.09 7.99
C VAL A 112 -6.62 -10.37 9.40
N ARG A 113 -6.89 -11.65 9.69
CA ARG A 113 -7.27 -12.09 11.04
C ARG A 113 -6.09 -11.87 11.98
N ARG A 114 -6.36 -11.62 13.27
CA ARG A 114 -5.51 -11.41 14.46
C ARG A 114 -4.06 -11.99 14.51
N LYS A 115 -3.55 -12.61 13.45
CA LYS A 115 -2.14 -12.97 13.27
C LYS A 115 -1.25 -11.77 12.87
N ALA A 116 -1.77 -10.55 13.00
CA ALA A 116 -1.07 -9.30 12.73
C ALA A 116 0.26 -9.14 13.53
N VAL A 117 0.39 -9.83 14.67
CA VAL A 117 1.64 -9.81 15.48
C VAL A 117 2.80 -10.45 14.70
N LEU A 118 2.57 -11.54 13.98
CA LEU A 118 3.58 -12.19 13.12
C LEU A 118 3.91 -11.31 11.90
N PHE A 119 2.96 -10.51 11.43
CA PHE A 119 3.16 -9.57 10.33
C PHE A 119 4.07 -8.40 10.72
N SER A 120 3.97 -7.91 11.95
CA SER A 120 4.88 -6.87 12.48
C SER A 120 6.34 -7.34 12.49
N LEU A 121 6.60 -8.61 12.79
CA LEU A 121 7.92 -9.23 12.70
C LEU A 121 8.42 -9.36 11.26
N PHE A 122 7.52 -9.61 10.30
CA PHE A 122 7.86 -9.73 8.89
C PHE A 122 8.16 -8.37 8.24
N VAL A 123 7.41 -7.33 8.59
CA VAL A 123 7.66 -5.93 8.17
C VAL A 123 9.03 -5.44 8.66
N LEU A 124 9.49 -5.88 9.84
CA LEU A 124 10.83 -5.59 10.34
C LEU A 124 11.94 -6.26 9.51
N GLN A 125 11.68 -7.39 8.86
CA GLN A 125 12.64 -8.06 7.98
C GLN A 125 12.80 -7.37 6.61
N CYS A 126 11.79 -6.65 6.12
CA CYS A 126 11.89 -5.84 4.88
C CYS A 126 12.69 -4.55 5.05
N LYS A 127 13.03 -4.14 6.29
CA LYS A 127 13.73 -2.89 6.59
C LYS A 127 15.24 -2.89 6.33
N SER A 128 15.85 -3.96 5.88
CA SER A 128 17.33 -4.11 5.85
C SER A 128 18.03 -3.70 4.55
N GLY A 129 17.37 -2.94 3.65
CA GLY A 129 17.99 -2.51 2.39
C GLY A 129 17.99 -0.98 2.24
N ALA A 130 19.17 -0.38 2.07
CA ALA A 130 19.33 1.05 1.81
C ALA A 130 18.70 1.46 0.48
N GLY A 131 17.84 2.50 0.49
CA GLY A 131 17.29 3.14 -0.71
C GLY A 131 15.98 2.56 -1.25
N ARG A 132 15.27 1.72 -0.50
CA ARG A 132 14.08 0.99 -0.93
C ARG A 132 12.79 1.48 -0.27
N ALA A 133 11.64 1.12 -0.86
CA ALA A 133 10.32 1.50 -0.37
C ALA A 133 10.14 1.26 1.14
N GLN A 134 9.56 2.23 1.83
CA GLN A 134 9.25 2.14 3.26
C GLN A 134 7.97 1.33 3.46
N VAL A 135 7.95 0.41 4.43
CA VAL A 135 6.73 -0.33 4.76
C VAL A 135 6.00 0.34 5.91
N ALA A 136 4.80 0.82 5.66
CA ALA A 136 3.90 1.39 6.65
C ALA A 136 2.72 0.46 6.91
N CYS A 137 2.29 0.34 8.16
CA CYS A 137 1.18 -0.52 8.56
C CYS A 137 0.08 0.35 9.16
N LYS A 138 -1.11 0.36 8.52
CA LYS A 138 -2.27 1.08 9.00
C LYS A 138 -3.28 0.14 9.59
N GLN A 139 -3.41 0.16 10.91
CA GLN A 139 -4.50 -0.53 11.61
C GLN A 139 -5.66 0.43 11.81
N ARG A 140 -6.82 0.13 11.20
CA ARG A 140 -8.07 0.78 11.56
C ARG A 140 -8.66 0.02 12.75
N ILE A 141 -8.59 0.58 13.93
CA ILE A 141 -9.30 0.07 15.09
C ILE A 141 -10.76 0.50 14.91
N ASN A 142 -11.62 -0.41 14.47
CA ASN A 142 -13.06 -0.21 14.59
C ASN A 142 -13.41 -0.58 16.03
N ASN A 143 -13.56 0.45 16.88
CA ASN A 143 -14.33 0.33 18.11
C ASN A 143 -15.81 0.20 17.68
N ALA A 144 -16.34 -1.00 17.73
CA ALA A 144 -17.76 -1.31 17.75
C ALA A 144 -18.02 -2.13 18.99
#